data_999d5c89ff970fa96b03be774a005a0e
#
_entry.id   999d5c89ff970fa96b03be774a005a0e
#
_cell.length_a   1.000
_cell.length_b   1.000
_cell.length_c   1.000
_cell.angle_alpha   90.00
_cell.angle_beta   90.00
_cell.angle_gamma   90.00
#
_symmetry.space_group_name_H-M   'P 1'
#
loop_
_entity.id
_entity.type
_entity.pdbx_description
1 polymer ?
#
loop_
_entity_poly.entity_id
_entity_poly.type
_entity_poly.pdbx_seq_one_letter_code
_entity_poly.pdbx_strand_id
1 'polypeptide(L)'
;MKILLDTCCIIWAVSAPEALSETASALLQQDDSEVFVCPLSAAEIACASDRGRITLNQHWKKWFRHYINLNQWQIETIDLDIIEEAYSLPENFHADPVDRIITATARRKGYVLLTADKKILSYPHVNAIW
;
A
#
# COMPACT_ATOMS: atom_id res chain seq x y z
N MET A 1 8.58 -12.54 5.65
CA MET A 1 7.23 -11.96 5.83
C MET A 1 6.82 -11.28 4.55
N LYS A 2 5.61 -11.46 4.11
CA LYS A 2 5.06 -10.80 2.92
C LYS A 2 4.22 -9.61 3.33
N ILE A 3 4.59 -8.43 2.84
CA ILE A 3 4.02 -7.15 3.25
C ILE A 3 3.45 -6.43 2.04
N LEU A 4 2.21 -5.96 2.14
CA LEU A 4 1.61 -5.07 1.15
C LEU A 4 1.60 -3.65 1.70
N LEU A 5 2.06 -2.69 0.90
CA LEU A 5 2.11 -1.29 1.32
C LEU A 5 0.86 -0.55 0.92
N ASP A 6 0.27 0.18 1.87
CA ASP A 6 -0.70 1.22 1.56
C ASP A 6 0.01 2.38 0.86
N THR A 7 -0.73 3.16 0.09
CA THR A 7 -0.16 4.25 -0.73
C THR A 7 0.66 5.25 0.08
N CYS A 8 0.17 5.66 1.25
CA CYS A 8 0.92 6.58 2.12
C CYS A 8 2.26 6.00 2.54
N CYS A 9 2.32 4.70 2.78
CA CYS A 9 3.56 4.04 3.19
C CYS A 9 4.60 4.05 2.08
N ILE A 10 4.16 3.90 0.82
CA ILE A 10 5.05 4.02 -0.35
C ILE A 10 5.68 5.40 -0.39
N ILE A 11 4.86 6.43 -0.28
CA ILE A 11 5.31 7.83 -0.34
C ILE A 11 6.29 8.13 0.80
N TRP A 12 5.95 7.74 2.02
CA TRP A 12 6.79 8.00 3.18
C TRP A 12 8.09 7.21 3.15
N ALA A 13 8.04 5.95 2.77
CA ALA A 13 9.26 5.13 2.69
C ALA A 13 10.30 5.72 1.73
N VAL A 14 9.83 6.35 0.65
CA VAL A 14 10.69 6.97 -0.36
C VAL A 14 11.08 8.39 0.02
N SER A 15 10.10 9.23 0.39
CA SER A 15 10.27 10.69 0.47
C SER A 15 10.33 11.25 1.89
N ALA A 16 9.84 10.52 2.88
CA ALA A 16 9.78 10.99 4.27
C ALA A 16 9.87 9.79 5.24
N PRO A 17 11.01 9.07 5.27
CA PRO A 17 11.14 7.88 6.12
C PRO A 17 10.82 8.13 7.60
N GLU A 18 11.03 9.35 8.07
CA GLU A 18 10.71 9.75 9.44
C GLU A 18 9.21 9.73 9.75
N ALA A 19 8.35 9.69 8.74
CA ALA A 19 6.90 9.56 8.92
C ALA A 19 6.48 8.12 9.20
N LEU A 20 7.34 7.15 8.92
CA LEU A 20 7.08 5.75 9.25
C LEU A 20 7.17 5.52 10.75
N SER A 21 6.30 4.64 11.29
CA SER A 21 6.46 4.18 12.66
C SER A 21 7.74 3.35 12.82
N GLU A 22 8.19 3.17 14.05
CA GLU A 22 9.34 2.31 14.32
C GLU A 22 9.09 0.88 13.83
N THR A 23 7.88 0.37 14.07
CA THR A 23 7.46 -0.97 13.61
C THR A 23 7.51 -1.07 12.08
N ALA A 24 6.93 -0.10 11.38
CA ALA A 24 6.90 -0.07 9.91
C ALA A 24 8.33 -0.03 9.36
N SER A 25 9.16 0.85 9.88
CA SER A 25 10.55 0.98 9.46
C SER A 25 11.33 -0.31 9.67
N ALA A 26 11.17 -0.95 10.83
CA ALA A 26 11.83 -2.21 11.14
C ALA A 26 11.42 -3.33 10.19
N LEU A 27 10.12 -3.44 9.88
CA LEU A 27 9.61 -4.46 8.96
C LEU A 27 10.17 -4.30 7.55
N LEU A 28 10.27 -3.06 7.07
CA LEU A 28 10.80 -2.79 5.72
C LEU A 28 12.30 -3.03 5.63
N GLN A 29 13.02 -3.01 6.74
CA GLN A 29 14.47 -3.23 6.78
C GLN A 29 14.86 -4.68 7.00
N GLN A 30 13.91 -5.56 7.29
CA GLN A 30 14.23 -6.98 7.48
C GLN A 30 14.62 -7.63 6.15
N ASP A 31 15.72 -8.38 6.15
CA ASP A 31 16.27 -9.01 4.95
C ASP A 31 15.32 -10.04 4.33
N ASP A 32 14.50 -10.70 5.14
CA ASP A 32 13.56 -11.72 4.70
C ASP A 32 12.17 -11.17 4.34
N SER A 33 11.98 -9.86 4.40
CA SER A 33 10.71 -9.25 4.01
C SER A 33 10.58 -9.18 2.49
N GLU A 34 9.44 -9.67 1.99
CA GLU A 34 9.02 -9.48 0.59
C GLU A 34 7.96 -8.39 0.57
N VAL A 35 8.22 -7.31 -0.12
CA VAL A 35 7.35 -6.13 -0.13
C VAL A 35 6.64 -6.01 -1.46
N PHE A 36 5.32 -5.84 -1.40
CA PHE A 36 4.43 -5.72 -2.55
C PHE A 36 3.74 -4.36 -2.56
N VAL A 37 3.47 -3.86 -3.76
CA VAL A 37 2.73 -2.62 -3.98
C VAL A 37 1.58 -2.88 -4.94
N CYS A 38 0.47 -2.18 -4.71
CA CYS A 38 -0.71 -2.28 -5.58
C CYS A 38 -0.57 -1.29 -6.76
N PRO A 39 -0.87 -1.70 -8.00
CA PRO A 39 -0.87 -0.77 -9.13
C PRO A 39 -1.79 0.44 -8.93
N LEU A 40 -2.87 0.29 -8.17
CA LEU A 40 -3.78 1.40 -7.86
C LEU A 40 -3.12 2.48 -7.00
N SER A 41 -2.06 2.14 -6.26
CA SER A 41 -1.26 3.16 -5.57
C SER A 41 -0.61 4.13 -6.54
N ALA A 42 -0.20 3.65 -7.72
CA ALA A 42 0.32 4.53 -8.77
C ALA A 42 -0.74 5.54 -9.22
N ALA A 43 -2.00 5.12 -9.34
CA ALA A 43 -3.10 6.03 -9.68
C ALA A 43 -3.32 7.09 -8.60
N GLU A 44 -3.27 6.71 -7.33
CA GLU A 44 -3.41 7.66 -6.22
C GLU A 44 -2.25 8.66 -6.18
N ILE A 45 -1.04 8.19 -6.40
CA ILE A 45 0.16 9.04 -6.43
C ILE A 45 0.09 10.01 -7.61
N ALA A 46 -0.32 9.52 -8.79
CA ALA A 46 -0.51 10.36 -9.97
C ALA A 46 -1.53 11.46 -9.69
N CYS A 47 -2.66 11.11 -9.11
CA CYS A 47 -3.73 12.04 -8.78
C CYS A 47 -3.27 13.09 -7.76
N ALA A 48 -2.59 12.67 -6.71
CA ALA A 48 -2.08 13.57 -5.67
C ALA A 48 -1.02 14.52 -6.23
N SER A 49 -0.13 14.02 -7.10
CA SER A 49 0.88 14.82 -7.77
C SER A 49 0.26 15.86 -8.69
N ASP A 50 -0.71 15.46 -9.52
CA ASP A 50 -1.40 16.38 -10.45
C ASP A 50 -2.19 17.47 -9.71
N ARG A 51 -2.71 17.18 -8.53
CA ARG A 51 -3.46 18.13 -7.71
C ARG A 51 -2.57 18.97 -6.78
N GLY A 52 -1.26 18.79 -6.85
CA GLY A 52 -0.32 19.53 -6.01
C GLY A 52 -0.35 19.15 -4.53
N ARG A 53 -0.94 18.00 -4.17
CA ARG A 53 -0.98 17.53 -2.79
C ARG A 53 0.37 16.97 -2.32
N ILE A 54 1.14 16.45 -3.26
CA ILE A 54 2.51 15.98 -3.03
C ILE A 54 3.41 16.51 -4.12
N THR A 55 4.69 16.68 -3.78
CA THR A 55 5.73 17.09 -4.73
C THR A 55 6.72 15.94 -4.86
N LEU A 56 6.89 15.45 -6.08
CA LEU A 56 7.84 14.39 -6.40
C LEU A 56 9.07 14.98 -7.09
N ASN A 57 10.24 14.35 -6.93
CA ASN A 57 11.48 14.81 -7.55
C ASN A 57 11.56 14.50 -9.06
N GLN A 58 10.57 13.83 -9.61
CA GLN A 58 10.43 13.55 -11.03
C GLN A 58 8.98 13.19 -11.33
N HIS A 59 8.62 13.08 -12.63
CA HIS A 59 7.27 12.72 -13.03
C HIS A 59 6.84 11.41 -12.36
N TRP A 60 5.56 11.30 -11.94
CA TRP A 60 5.07 10.17 -11.15
C TRP A 60 5.32 8.80 -11.79
N LYS A 61 5.27 8.68 -13.14
CA LYS A 61 5.55 7.42 -13.84
C LYS A 61 6.97 6.95 -13.60
N LYS A 62 7.93 7.84 -13.76
CA LYS A 62 9.35 7.55 -13.54
C LYS A 62 9.63 7.32 -12.07
N TRP A 63 9.04 8.14 -11.20
CA TRP A 63 9.19 8.05 -9.76
C TRP A 63 8.76 6.67 -9.25
N PHE A 64 7.56 6.23 -9.63
CA PHE A 64 7.00 4.97 -9.14
C PHE A 64 7.86 3.78 -9.57
N ARG A 65 8.17 3.66 -10.86
CA ARG A 65 9.01 2.55 -11.36
C ARG A 65 10.43 2.59 -10.81
N HIS A 66 11.03 3.77 -10.71
CA HIS A 66 12.38 3.92 -10.18
C HIS A 66 12.49 3.40 -8.74
N TYR A 67 11.60 3.84 -7.86
CA TYR A 67 11.68 3.48 -6.46
C TYR A 67 11.22 2.06 -6.17
N ILE A 68 10.30 1.51 -6.95
CA ILE A 68 9.95 0.09 -6.87
C ILE A 68 11.18 -0.76 -7.21
N ASN A 69 11.88 -0.44 -8.29
CA ASN A 69 13.07 -1.19 -8.70
C ASN A 69 14.20 -1.03 -7.69
N LEU A 70 14.44 0.20 -7.24
CA LEU A 70 15.51 0.50 -6.28
C LEU A 70 15.32 -0.27 -4.96
N ASN A 71 14.09 -0.37 -4.49
CA ASN A 71 13.77 -1.04 -3.24
C ASN A 71 13.46 -2.53 -3.42
N GLN A 72 13.49 -3.03 -4.65
CA GLN A 72 13.17 -4.42 -4.97
C GLN A 72 11.75 -4.83 -4.54
N TRP A 73 10.84 -3.87 -4.57
CA TRP A 73 9.43 -4.14 -4.31
C TRP A 73 8.79 -4.79 -5.53
N GLN A 74 7.77 -5.58 -5.30
CA GLN A 74 7.05 -6.31 -6.34
C GLN A 74 5.68 -5.68 -6.55
N ILE A 75 5.24 -5.62 -7.82
CA ILE A 75 3.89 -5.15 -8.16
C ILE A 75 2.94 -6.33 -8.08
N GLU A 76 1.90 -6.19 -7.24
CA GLU A 76 0.87 -7.21 -7.11
C GLU A 76 -0.16 -7.08 -8.24
N THR A 77 -0.53 -8.19 -8.85
CA THR A 77 -1.56 -8.20 -9.89
C THR A 77 -2.95 -8.08 -9.26
N ILE A 78 -3.77 -7.19 -9.80
CA ILE A 78 -5.17 -7.03 -9.38
C ILE A 78 -6.05 -7.70 -10.43
N ASP A 79 -6.70 -8.79 -10.06
CA ASP A 79 -7.58 -9.57 -10.93
C ASP A 79 -9.04 -9.45 -10.50
N LEU A 80 -9.93 -10.12 -11.23
CA LEU A 80 -11.36 -10.08 -10.93
C LEU A 80 -11.68 -10.68 -9.56
N ASP A 81 -10.97 -11.72 -9.15
CA ASP A 81 -11.18 -12.35 -7.83
C ASP A 81 -10.93 -11.35 -6.71
N ILE A 82 -9.90 -10.51 -6.83
CA ILE A 82 -9.60 -9.46 -5.85
C ILE A 82 -10.70 -8.40 -5.84
N ILE A 83 -11.20 -8.01 -7.02
CA ILE A 83 -12.30 -7.03 -7.11
C ILE A 83 -13.57 -7.59 -6.44
N GLU A 84 -13.89 -8.85 -6.69
CA GLU A 84 -15.03 -9.51 -6.05
C GLU A 84 -14.86 -9.55 -4.53
N GLU A 85 -13.69 -9.89 -4.04
CA GLU A 85 -13.37 -9.86 -2.61
C GLU A 85 -13.54 -8.46 -2.03
N ALA A 86 -13.06 -7.42 -2.74
CA ALA A 86 -13.10 -6.02 -2.29
C ALA A 86 -14.53 -5.54 -2.04
N TYR A 87 -15.48 -6.02 -2.82
CA TYR A 87 -16.88 -5.64 -2.70
C TYR A 87 -17.74 -6.69 -2.00
N SER A 88 -17.08 -7.68 -1.38
CA SER A 88 -17.69 -8.71 -0.54
C SER A 88 -17.03 -8.77 0.84
N LEU A 89 -16.33 -7.72 1.25
CA LEU A 89 -15.66 -7.67 2.56
C LEU A 89 -16.68 -7.86 3.69
N PRO A 90 -16.37 -8.72 4.68
CA PRO A 90 -17.29 -8.95 5.80
C PRO A 90 -17.46 -7.68 6.64
N GLU A 91 -18.64 -7.55 7.23
CA GLU A 91 -19.05 -6.39 8.04
C GLU A 91 -18.99 -5.08 7.23
N ASN A 92 -18.97 -3.96 7.93
CA ASN A 92 -18.95 -2.64 7.28
C ASN A 92 -17.50 -2.19 7.07
N PHE A 93 -17.10 -2.08 5.82
CA PHE A 93 -15.85 -1.45 5.44
C PHE A 93 -16.20 -0.15 4.68
N HIS A 94 -15.38 0.89 4.85
CA HIS A 94 -15.67 2.19 4.22
C HIS A 94 -15.60 2.13 2.69
N ALA A 95 -16.15 3.16 2.04
CA ALA A 95 -16.48 3.11 0.61
C ALA A 95 -15.29 3.36 -0.33
N ASP A 96 -14.13 3.80 0.16
CA ASP A 96 -12.99 4.13 -0.70
C ASP A 96 -12.56 2.91 -1.53
N PRO A 97 -12.62 3.00 -2.89
CA PRO A 97 -12.34 1.85 -3.74
C PRO A 97 -10.91 1.32 -3.62
N VAL A 98 -9.92 2.20 -3.51
CA VAL A 98 -8.52 1.79 -3.42
C VAL A 98 -8.26 1.07 -2.10
N ASP A 99 -8.79 1.60 -0.99
CA ASP A 99 -8.67 0.97 0.32
C ASP A 99 -9.33 -0.41 0.34
N ARG A 100 -10.49 -0.54 -0.32
CA ARG A 100 -11.16 -1.86 -0.46
C ARG A 100 -10.29 -2.85 -1.20
N ILE A 101 -9.71 -2.45 -2.30
CA ILE A 101 -8.90 -3.32 -3.16
C ILE A 101 -7.59 -3.71 -2.46
N ILE A 102 -6.93 -2.76 -1.83
CA ILE A 102 -5.71 -3.04 -1.06
C ILE A 102 -6.00 -4.00 0.09
N THR A 103 -7.07 -3.76 0.84
CA THR A 103 -7.48 -4.62 1.96
C THR A 103 -7.83 -6.03 1.46
N ALA A 104 -8.60 -6.13 0.38
CA ALA A 104 -8.96 -7.42 -0.22
C ALA A 104 -7.73 -8.18 -0.70
N THR A 105 -6.78 -7.49 -1.29
CA THR A 105 -5.52 -8.09 -1.75
C THR A 105 -4.75 -8.69 -0.58
N ALA A 106 -4.58 -7.95 0.50
CA ALA A 106 -3.90 -8.44 1.70
C ALA A 106 -4.60 -9.66 2.28
N ARG A 107 -5.93 -9.63 2.37
CA ARG A 107 -6.73 -10.76 2.88
C ARG A 107 -6.55 -12.01 2.01
N ARG A 108 -6.76 -11.85 0.71
CA ARG A 108 -6.75 -12.97 -0.23
C ARG A 108 -5.38 -13.63 -0.35
N LYS A 109 -4.33 -12.82 -0.32
CA LYS A 109 -2.95 -13.30 -0.46
C LYS A 109 -2.31 -13.68 0.88
N GLY A 110 -2.94 -13.37 2.00
CA GLY A 110 -2.37 -13.61 3.31
C GLY A 110 -1.20 -12.69 3.65
N TYR A 111 -1.20 -11.46 3.12
CA TYR A 111 -0.16 -10.48 3.39
C TYR A 111 -0.45 -9.67 4.64
N VAL A 112 0.59 -9.19 5.30
CA VAL A 112 0.47 -8.13 6.30
C VAL A 112 0.30 -6.81 5.55
N LEU A 113 -0.75 -6.07 5.87
CA LEU A 113 -0.98 -4.75 5.29
C LEU A 113 -0.33 -3.69 6.17
N LEU A 114 0.65 -2.98 5.62
CA LEU A 114 1.32 -1.89 6.32
C LEU A 114 0.60 -0.59 6.00
N THR A 115 -0.05 -0.01 7.00
CA THR A 115 -0.90 1.18 6.84
C THR A 115 -0.98 1.98 8.13
N ALA A 116 -1.06 3.30 8.01
CA ALA A 116 -1.35 4.20 9.12
C ALA A 116 -2.85 4.53 9.23
N ASP A 117 -3.66 4.06 8.29
CA ASP A 117 -5.09 4.38 8.27
C ASP A 117 -5.81 3.69 9.42
N LYS A 118 -6.37 4.50 10.33
CA LYS A 118 -7.07 4.00 11.51
C LYS A 118 -8.29 3.16 11.19
N LYS A 119 -8.98 3.44 10.07
CA LYS A 119 -10.15 2.67 9.65
C LYS A 119 -9.75 1.26 9.23
N ILE A 120 -8.60 1.12 8.57
CA ILE A 120 -8.07 -0.20 8.18
C ILE A 120 -7.49 -0.90 9.41
N LEU A 121 -6.73 -0.20 10.25
CA LEU A 121 -6.15 -0.78 11.45
C LEU A 121 -7.20 -1.32 12.42
N SER A 122 -8.36 -0.69 12.49
CA SER A 122 -9.47 -1.13 13.34
C SER A 122 -10.33 -2.22 12.70
N TYR A 123 -10.13 -2.51 11.41
CA TYR A 123 -10.92 -3.53 10.72
C TYR A 123 -10.45 -4.93 11.11
N PRO A 124 -11.32 -5.77 11.70
CA PRO A 124 -10.86 -7.04 12.29
C PRO A 124 -10.57 -8.15 11.28
N HIS A 125 -10.92 -7.95 10.01
CA HIS A 125 -10.82 -8.98 8.98
C HIS A 125 -9.59 -8.84 8.07
N VAL A 126 -8.62 -8.05 8.45
CA VAL A 126 -7.33 -7.93 7.77
C VAL A 126 -6.20 -7.86 8.79
N ASN A 127 -5.05 -8.43 8.46
CA ASN A 127 -3.87 -8.31 9.30
C ASN A 127 -3.14 -7.01 8.94
N ALA A 128 -3.46 -5.94 9.62
CA ALA A 128 -2.89 -4.61 9.38
C ALA A 128 -2.01 -4.18 10.55
N ILE A 129 -0.89 -3.55 10.24
CA ILE A 129 0.11 -3.13 11.23
C ILE A 129 0.58 -1.70 10.91
N TRP A 130 0.89 -0.98 12.00
CA TRP A 130 1.56 0.31 11.92
C TRP A 130 2.53 0.50 13.07
#